data_531f5d3b1dd8ff3c3f15d6c3d0b5379a
#
_entry.id   531f5d3b1dd8ff3c3f15d6c3d0b5379a
#
_cell.length_a   1.000
_cell.length_b   1.000
_cell.length_c   1.000
_cell.angle_alpha   90.00
_cell.angle_beta   90.00
_cell.angle_gamma   90.00
#
_symmetry.space_group_name_H-M   'P 1'
#
loop_
_entity.id
_entity.type
_entity.pdbx_description
1 polymer ?
#
loop_
_entity_poly.entity_id
_entity_poly.type
_entity_poly.pdbx_seq_one_letter_code
_entity_poly.pdbx_strand_id
1 'polypeptide(L)'
;MKLLYFVQYFPPENTSGLSVIVDMLHGFADYGWDVEVFVPTPTRGVSSEIRNEYKKRRKEVYHNGKLIIHRMPLYREGSRMFQRTIRYCIFSLQCLVKCLTIKADAMFTGGGPPTQGIIAGLVHNLTKKFVIFNPQDLFPDSLILAGSIS
;
A
#
# COMPACT_ATOMS: atom_id res chain seq x y z
N MET A 1 16.56 -1.12 -11.67
CA MET A 1 15.19 -1.67 -11.70
C MET A 1 14.25 -0.72 -11.01
N LYS A 2 13.01 -0.59 -11.51
CA LYS A 2 11.97 0.26 -10.90
C LYS A 2 10.87 -0.60 -10.30
N LEU A 3 10.61 -0.39 -8.99
CA LEU A 3 9.60 -1.09 -8.21
C LEU A 3 8.46 -0.13 -7.83
N LEU A 4 7.21 -0.55 -8.07
CA LEU A 4 6.03 0.09 -7.50
C LEU A 4 5.59 -0.73 -6.29
N TYR A 5 5.56 -0.09 -5.13
CA TYR A 5 5.14 -0.73 -3.88
C TYR A 5 3.81 -0.13 -3.40
N PHE A 6 2.82 -0.99 -3.16
CA PHE A 6 1.51 -0.58 -2.70
C PHE A 6 1.25 -1.12 -1.30
N VAL A 7 0.99 -0.22 -0.37
CA VAL A 7 0.72 -0.56 1.02
C VAL A 7 -0.39 0.34 1.58
N GLN A 8 -1.24 -0.23 2.44
CA GLN A 8 -2.40 0.49 2.96
C GLN A 8 -2.08 1.39 4.15
N TYR A 9 -1.08 1.04 4.92
CA TYR A 9 -0.62 1.77 6.10
C TYR A 9 0.87 2.02 6.01
N PHE A 10 1.30 3.21 6.42
CA PHE A 10 2.70 3.61 6.40
C PHE A 10 2.94 4.70 7.45
N PRO A 11 4.15 4.88 8.00
CA PRO A 11 4.40 5.97 8.94
C PRO A 11 3.82 7.30 8.45
N PRO A 12 3.22 8.12 9.33
CA PRO A 12 3.28 8.08 10.79
C PRO A 12 2.23 7.16 11.46
N GLU A 13 1.50 6.34 10.71
CA GLU A 13 0.60 5.35 11.30
C GLU A 13 1.41 4.31 12.09
N ASN A 14 0.88 3.87 13.22
CA ASN A 14 1.53 2.85 14.05
C ASN A 14 0.72 1.54 13.96
N THR A 15 1.12 0.67 13.05
CA THR A 15 0.58 -0.68 12.90
C THR A 15 1.71 -1.70 12.95
N SER A 16 1.41 -2.93 13.37
CA SER A 16 2.41 -4.00 13.46
C SER A 16 3.07 -4.26 12.09
N GLY A 17 4.34 -4.57 12.10
CA GLY A 17 5.10 -4.92 10.88
C GLY A 17 5.54 -3.75 10.01
N LEU A 18 5.19 -2.50 10.33
CA LEU A 18 5.58 -1.35 9.50
C LEU A 18 7.09 -1.11 9.48
N SER A 19 7.80 -1.35 10.59
CA SER A 19 9.26 -1.22 10.64
C SER A 19 9.93 -2.11 9.60
N VAL A 20 9.51 -3.36 9.50
CA VAL A 20 10.03 -4.32 8.52
C VAL A 20 9.81 -3.84 7.09
N ILE A 21 8.63 -3.28 6.80
CA ILE A 21 8.33 -2.73 5.48
C ILE A 21 9.22 -1.52 5.17
N VAL A 22 9.40 -0.62 6.12
CA VAL A 22 10.26 0.56 5.96
C VAL A 22 11.71 0.14 5.71
N ASP A 23 12.24 -0.77 6.53
CA ASP A 23 13.62 -1.26 6.38
C ASP A 23 13.82 -1.97 5.04
N MET A 24 12.86 -2.76 4.60
CA MET A 24 12.89 -3.41 3.29
C MET A 24 12.93 -2.40 2.14
N LEU A 25 12.13 -1.34 2.19
CA LEU A 25 12.09 -0.31 1.16
C LEU A 25 13.40 0.50 1.10
N HIS A 26 13.97 0.83 2.25
CA HIS A 26 15.29 1.44 2.33
C HIS A 26 16.37 0.51 1.76
N GLY A 27 16.31 -0.78 2.10
CA GLY A 27 17.20 -1.79 1.54
C GLY A 27 17.15 -1.88 0.01
N PHE A 28 15.96 -1.88 -0.60
CA PHE A 28 15.86 -1.84 -2.07
C PHE A 28 16.51 -0.59 -2.67
N ALA A 29 16.32 0.57 -2.04
CA ALA A 29 16.96 1.81 -2.50
C ALA A 29 18.48 1.77 -2.36
N ASP A 30 19.01 1.20 -1.28
CA ASP A 30 20.45 1.02 -1.05
C ASP A 30 21.09 0.06 -2.07
N TYR A 31 20.34 -0.95 -2.51
CA TYR A 31 20.73 -1.82 -3.63
C TYR A 31 20.57 -1.17 -5.02
N GLY A 32 20.25 0.13 -5.05
CA GLY A 32 20.21 0.91 -6.30
C GLY A 32 18.89 0.83 -7.07
N TRP A 33 17.81 0.28 -6.49
CA TRP A 33 16.51 0.26 -7.13
C TRP A 33 15.83 1.63 -7.03
N ASP A 34 15.04 1.97 -8.03
CA ASP A 34 14.13 3.11 -7.98
C ASP A 34 12.79 2.62 -7.42
N VAL A 35 12.46 3.03 -6.20
CA VAL A 35 11.27 2.55 -5.48
C VAL A 35 10.24 3.67 -5.36
N GLU A 36 9.05 3.46 -5.90
CA GLU A 36 7.90 4.34 -5.70
C GLU A 36 6.86 3.64 -4.83
N VAL A 37 6.63 4.20 -3.65
CA VAL A 37 5.65 3.71 -2.67
C VAL A 37 4.36 4.49 -2.80
N PHE A 38 3.24 3.80 -2.95
CA PHE A 38 1.91 4.39 -2.99
C PHE A 38 1.13 3.98 -1.75
N VAL A 39 0.78 4.96 -0.94
CA VAL A 39 0.12 4.77 0.35
C VAL A 39 -0.99 5.81 0.53
N PRO A 40 -2.12 5.46 1.13
CA PRO A 40 -3.17 6.44 1.44
C PRO A 40 -2.70 7.52 2.42
N THR A 41 -3.40 8.65 2.42
CA THR A 41 -3.28 9.64 3.51
C THR A 41 -3.54 8.97 4.86
N PRO A 42 -2.68 9.16 5.88
CA PRO A 42 -2.74 8.45 7.16
C PRO A 42 -4.11 8.56 7.86
N THR A 43 -4.56 7.49 8.49
CA THR A 43 -5.85 7.45 9.19
C THR A 43 -5.80 6.75 10.54
N ARG A 44 -4.99 5.71 10.67
CA ARG A 44 -4.99 4.83 11.84
C ARG A 44 -4.00 5.32 12.89
N GLY A 45 -4.49 5.58 14.10
CA GLY A 45 -3.63 6.00 15.22
C GLY A 45 -3.02 7.40 15.08
N VAL A 46 -3.53 8.24 14.18
CA VAL A 46 -3.02 9.60 13.94
C VAL A 46 -4.06 10.66 14.26
N SER A 47 -3.62 11.82 14.75
CA SER A 47 -4.49 12.97 15.02
C SER A 47 -4.98 13.63 13.73
N SER A 48 -5.99 14.50 13.87
CA SER A 48 -6.51 15.26 12.73
C SER A 48 -5.48 16.25 12.17
N GLU A 49 -4.62 16.79 13.02
CA GLU A 49 -3.54 17.71 12.67
C GLU A 49 -2.50 17.01 11.79
N ILE A 50 -2.00 15.87 12.23
CA ILE A 50 -1.05 15.03 11.47
C ILE A 50 -1.67 14.65 10.12
N ARG A 51 -2.93 14.20 10.13
CA ARG A 51 -3.61 13.86 8.88
C ARG A 51 -3.71 15.05 7.91
N ASN A 52 -4.02 16.26 8.42
CA ASN A 52 -4.11 17.46 7.60
C ASN A 52 -2.75 17.90 7.05
N GLU A 53 -1.67 17.72 7.81
CA GLU A 53 -0.31 17.91 7.32
C GLU A 53 -0.04 16.97 6.11
N TYR A 54 -0.30 15.68 6.23
CA TYR A 54 -0.05 14.71 5.16
C TYR A 54 -1.00 14.82 3.96
N LYS A 55 -2.15 15.48 4.09
CA LYS A 55 -2.96 15.89 2.93
C LYS A 55 -2.26 16.93 2.05
N LYS A 56 -1.43 17.77 2.64
CA LYS A 56 -0.63 18.80 1.95
C LYS A 56 0.69 18.22 1.46
N ARG A 57 1.36 17.45 2.31
CA ARG A 57 2.63 16.77 2.03
C ARG A 57 2.38 15.45 1.28
N ARG A 58 2.13 15.55 -0.02
CA ARG A 58 1.76 14.40 -0.85
C ARG A 58 2.94 13.57 -1.36
N LYS A 59 4.16 14.05 -1.18
CA LYS A 59 5.38 13.40 -1.66
C LYS A 59 6.49 13.53 -0.65
N GLU A 60 7.18 12.43 -0.38
CA GLU A 60 8.38 12.37 0.44
C GLU A 60 9.48 11.69 -0.37
N VAL A 61 10.72 12.20 -0.27
CA VAL A 61 11.84 11.72 -1.10
C VAL A 61 13.00 11.37 -0.19
N TYR A 62 13.54 10.17 -0.37
CA TYR A 62 14.66 9.61 0.38
C TYR A 62 15.71 9.04 -0.58
N HIS A 63 16.93 8.75 -0.09
CA HIS A 63 18.02 8.14 -0.85
C HIS A 63 18.32 8.86 -2.18
N ASN A 64 18.43 10.19 -2.14
CA ASN A 64 18.70 11.01 -3.35
C ASN A 64 17.71 10.74 -4.49
N GLY A 65 16.45 10.47 -4.16
CA GLY A 65 15.39 10.22 -5.14
C GLY A 65 15.17 8.75 -5.51
N LYS A 66 15.94 7.82 -4.94
CA LYS A 66 15.74 6.38 -5.16
C LYS A 66 14.51 5.82 -4.45
N LEU A 67 14.10 6.41 -3.34
CA LEU A 67 12.88 6.04 -2.62
C LEU A 67 11.93 7.24 -2.56
N ILE A 68 10.78 7.10 -3.19
CA ILE A 68 9.75 8.13 -3.25
C ILE A 68 8.44 7.59 -2.69
N ILE A 69 7.88 8.28 -1.70
CA ILE A 69 6.58 7.92 -1.10
C ILE A 69 5.52 8.90 -1.60
N HIS A 70 4.47 8.36 -2.21
CA HIS A 70 3.32 9.12 -2.71
C HIS A 70 2.12 8.90 -1.80
N ARG A 71 1.60 9.98 -1.20
CA ARG A 71 0.37 9.97 -0.38
C ARG A 71 -0.86 10.12 -1.29
N MET A 72 -1.56 9.02 -1.50
CA MET A 72 -2.77 9.01 -2.31
C MET A 72 -3.95 9.58 -1.52
N PRO A 73 -4.76 10.46 -2.13
CA PRO A 73 -5.96 10.99 -1.47
C PRO A 73 -6.97 9.86 -1.26
N LEU A 74 -7.31 9.65 0.00
CA LEU A 74 -8.33 8.69 0.39
C LEU A 74 -9.04 9.20 1.65
N TYR A 75 -10.36 9.00 1.76
CA TYR A 75 -11.11 9.44 2.93
C TYR A 75 -10.70 8.67 4.20
N ARG A 76 -11.07 9.20 5.37
CA ARG A 76 -10.74 8.58 6.66
C ARG A 76 -11.40 7.22 6.77
N GLU A 77 -10.69 6.26 7.33
CA GLU A 77 -11.23 4.94 7.58
C GLU A 77 -12.42 5.01 8.55
N GLY A 78 -13.56 4.50 8.12
CA GLY A 78 -14.77 4.44 8.92
C GLY A 78 -14.83 3.18 9.78
N SER A 79 -15.70 3.20 10.79
CA SER A 79 -15.94 2.03 11.65
C SER A 79 -16.83 0.96 10.98
N ARG A 80 -17.70 1.37 10.05
CA ARG A 80 -18.64 0.47 9.37
C ARG A 80 -17.95 -0.35 8.27
N MET A 81 -18.28 -1.63 8.21
CA MET A 81 -17.72 -2.57 7.22
C MET A 81 -17.89 -2.07 5.77
N PHE A 82 -19.08 -1.57 5.43
CA PHE A 82 -19.35 -1.02 4.10
C PHE A 82 -18.42 0.15 3.72
N GLN A 83 -18.15 1.06 4.65
CA GLN A 83 -17.21 2.17 4.41
C GLN A 83 -15.79 1.68 4.17
N ARG A 84 -15.36 0.65 4.89
CA ARG A 84 -14.06 0.01 4.67
C ARG A 84 -13.99 -0.66 3.30
N THR A 85 -15.04 -1.38 2.90
CA THR A 85 -15.10 -2.03 1.58
C THR A 85 -14.97 -1.02 0.45
N ILE A 86 -15.73 0.07 0.48
CA ILE A 86 -15.62 1.15 -0.53
C ILE A 86 -14.20 1.73 -0.53
N ARG A 87 -13.63 1.99 0.63
CA ARG A 87 -12.24 2.47 0.75
C ARG A 87 -11.26 1.52 0.09
N TYR A 88 -11.41 0.22 0.31
CA TYR A 88 -10.57 -0.80 -0.30
C TYR A 88 -10.71 -0.86 -1.82
N CYS A 89 -11.92 -0.75 -2.33
CA CYS A 89 -12.18 -0.69 -3.77
C CYS A 89 -11.52 0.55 -4.42
N ILE A 90 -11.67 1.73 -3.80
CA ILE A 90 -11.03 2.96 -4.30
C ILE A 90 -9.51 2.84 -4.28
N PHE A 91 -8.92 2.33 -3.19
CA PHE A 91 -7.48 2.11 -3.10
C PHE A 91 -7.00 1.14 -4.18
N SER A 92 -7.69 0.04 -4.37
CA SER A 92 -7.38 -0.98 -5.37
C SER A 92 -7.44 -0.41 -6.80
N LEU A 93 -8.44 0.41 -7.10
CA LEU A 93 -8.55 1.09 -8.39
C LEU A 93 -7.40 2.08 -8.59
N GLN A 94 -7.03 2.85 -7.57
CA GLN A 94 -5.88 3.74 -7.64
C GLN A 94 -4.58 2.97 -7.91
N CYS A 95 -4.38 1.81 -7.26
CA CYS A 95 -3.23 0.93 -7.50
C CYS A 95 -3.19 0.46 -8.95
N LEU A 96 -4.31 -0.01 -9.48
CA LEU A 96 -4.43 -0.46 -10.87
C LEU A 96 -4.06 0.67 -11.84
N VAL A 97 -4.66 1.84 -11.68
CA VAL A 97 -4.38 3.00 -12.55
C VAL A 97 -2.89 3.37 -12.50
N LYS A 98 -2.26 3.39 -11.32
CA LYS A 98 -0.83 3.67 -11.19
C LYS A 98 0.03 2.62 -11.89
N CYS A 99 -0.31 1.35 -11.77
CA CYS A 99 0.40 0.28 -12.48
C CYS A 99 0.26 0.35 -14.00
N LEU A 100 -0.89 0.81 -14.50
CA LEU A 100 -1.11 0.96 -15.95
C LEU A 100 -0.40 2.21 -16.51
N THR A 101 -0.28 3.28 -15.72
CA THR A 101 0.25 4.57 -16.20
C THR A 101 1.74 4.74 -15.97
N ILE A 102 2.33 4.05 -14.98
CA ILE A 102 3.75 4.19 -14.63
C ILE A 102 4.54 3.02 -15.21
N LYS A 103 5.57 3.32 -16.00
CA LYS A 103 6.52 2.30 -16.45
C LYS A 103 7.37 1.84 -15.27
N ALA A 104 7.32 0.55 -14.99
CA ALA A 104 8.10 -0.10 -13.94
C ALA A 104 8.33 -1.56 -14.31
N ASP A 105 9.37 -2.16 -13.73
CA ASP A 105 9.75 -3.54 -13.97
C ASP A 105 8.92 -4.49 -13.11
N ALA A 106 8.64 -4.07 -11.88
CA ALA A 106 7.92 -4.89 -10.91
C ALA A 106 6.88 -4.10 -10.11
N MET A 107 5.88 -4.83 -9.61
CA MET A 107 4.92 -4.40 -8.61
C MET A 107 5.04 -5.31 -7.39
N PHE A 108 5.07 -4.70 -6.20
CA PHE A 108 4.96 -5.41 -4.93
C PHE A 108 3.74 -4.89 -4.18
N THR A 109 2.88 -5.79 -3.72
CA THR A 109 1.77 -5.46 -2.83
C THR A 109 1.60 -6.55 -1.78
N GLY A 110 1.24 -6.16 -0.56
CA GLY A 110 1.04 -7.10 0.54
C GLY A 110 0.27 -6.50 1.69
N GLY A 111 -0.17 -7.35 2.61
CA GLY A 111 -0.76 -6.95 3.89
C GLY A 111 -1.97 -6.01 3.77
N GLY A 112 -2.69 -6.07 2.70
CA GLY A 112 -3.80 -5.18 2.42
C GLY A 112 -5.14 -5.91 2.33
N PRO A 113 -6.17 -5.22 1.84
CA PRO A 113 -7.47 -5.82 1.65
C PRO A 113 -7.40 -7.02 0.68
N PRO A 114 -8.31 -7.99 0.78
CA PRO A 114 -8.37 -9.17 -0.10
C PRO A 114 -8.40 -8.81 -1.59
N THR A 115 -8.91 -7.64 -1.93
CA THR A 115 -8.94 -7.11 -3.30
C THR A 115 -7.56 -6.91 -3.93
N GLN A 116 -6.48 -6.82 -3.13
CA GLN A 116 -5.12 -6.62 -3.66
C GLN A 116 -4.62 -7.83 -4.46
N GLY A 117 -5.01 -9.05 -4.10
CA GLY A 117 -4.70 -10.25 -4.88
C GLY A 117 -5.32 -10.19 -6.29
N ILE A 118 -6.56 -9.72 -6.39
CA ILE A 118 -7.25 -9.52 -7.69
C ILE A 118 -6.49 -8.48 -8.53
N ILE A 119 -6.12 -7.36 -7.92
CA ILE A 119 -5.35 -6.31 -8.62
C ILE A 119 -3.99 -6.82 -9.07
N ALA A 120 -3.29 -7.59 -8.23
CA ALA A 120 -2.03 -8.21 -8.58
C ALA A 120 -2.14 -9.08 -9.85
N GLY A 121 -3.16 -9.94 -9.91
CA GLY A 121 -3.45 -10.76 -11.09
C GLY A 121 -3.81 -9.93 -12.33
N LEU A 122 -4.65 -8.91 -12.19
CA LEU A 122 -5.01 -8.01 -13.29
C LEU A 122 -3.80 -7.26 -13.83
N VAL A 123 -2.96 -6.70 -12.95
CA VAL A 123 -1.75 -5.98 -13.35
C VAL A 123 -0.80 -6.89 -14.12
N HIS A 124 -0.56 -8.11 -13.62
CA HIS A 124 0.28 -9.08 -14.32
C HIS A 124 -0.26 -9.37 -15.74
N ASN A 125 -1.54 -9.67 -15.85
CA ASN A 125 -2.16 -10.04 -17.13
C ASN A 125 -2.14 -8.89 -18.14
N LEU A 126 -2.43 -7.66 -17.69
CA LEU A 126 -2.53 -6.49 -18.58
C LEU A 126 -1.18 -5.88 -18.94
N THR A 127 -0.20 -5.93 -18.05
CA THR A 127 1.07 -5.20 -18.23
C THR A 127 2.29 -6.10 -18.41
N LYS A 128 2.17 -7.39 -18.10
CA LYS A 128 3.26 -8.37 -18.06
C LYS A 128 4.40 -8.01 -17.10
N LYS A 129 4.16 -7.05 -16.17
CA LYS A 129 5.10 -6.74 -15.11
C LYS A 129 5.29 -7.95 -14.19
N PHE A 130 6.47 -8.05 -13.60
CA PHE A 130 6.68 -8.99 -12.51
C PHE A 130 5.89 -8.53 -11.29
N VAL A 131 5.06 -9.41 -10.73
CA VAL A 131 4.18 -9.06 -9.60
C VAL A 131 4.48 -9.96 -8.41
N ILE A 132 4.77 -9.33 -7.27
CA ILE A 132 4.92 -10.00 -5.98
C ILE A 132 3.69 -9.64 -5.14
N PHE A 133 2.91 -10.64 -4.77
CA PHE A 133 1.83 -10.53 -3.81
C PHE A 133 2.21 -11.26 -2.54
N ASN A 134 2.34 -10.52 -1.43
CA ASN A 134 2.70 -11.05 -0.12
C ASN A 134 1.50 -10.97 0.84
N PRO A 135 0.62 -11.96 0.89
CA PRO A 135 -0.50 -11.99 1.83
C PRO A 135 0.04 -12.19 3.26
N GLN A 136 -0.25 -11.25 4.15
CA GLN A 136 0.06 -11.38 5.58
C GLN A 136 -1.01 -12.16 6.32
N ASP A 137 -2.27 -12.06 5.87
CA ASP A 137 -3.42 -12.76 6.41
C ASP A 137 -4.10 -13.59 5.32
N LEU A 138 -4.36 -14.85 5.59
CA LEU A 138 -5.14 -15.72 4.72
C LEU A 138 -6.61 -15.64 5.12
N PHE A 139 -7.42 -14.95 4.31
CA PHE A 139 -8.87 -14.89 4.48
C PHE A 139 -9.55 -16.09 3.81
N PRO A 140 -10.56 -16.74 4.44
CA PRO A 140 -11.20 -16.40 5.74
C PRO A 140 -10.50 -17.01 6.97
N ASP A 141 -9.46 -17.83 6.81
CA ASP A 141 -8.86 -18.64 7.88
C ASP A 141 -8.40 -17.79 9.07
N SER A 142 -7.83 -16.61 8.83
CA SER A 142 -7.41 -15.71 9.89
C SER A 142 -8.57 -15.21 10.75
N LEU A 143 -9.78 -15.04 10.18
CA LEU A 143 -10.98 -14.65 10.92
C LEU A 143 -11.56 -15.80 11.73
N ILE A 144 -11.48 -17.02 11.21
CA ILE A 144 -11.91 -18.24 11.92
C ILE A 144 -11.00 -18.47 13.11
N LEU A 145 -9.68 -18.42 12.93
CA LEU A 145 -8.70 -18.57 14.01
C LEU A 145 -8.81 -17.47 15.07
N ALA A 146 -9.19 -16.26 14.69
CA ALA A 146 -9.46 -15.16 15.62
C ALA A 146 -10.83 -15.24 16.31
N GLY A 147 -11.65 -16.27 16.01
CA GLY A 147 -13.00 -16.43 16.56
C GLY A 147 -14.01 -15.35 16.12
N SER A 148 -13.70 -14.64 15.04
CA SER A 148 -14.55 -13.54 14.55
C SER A 148 -15.69 -14.02 13.65
N ILE A 149 -15.58 -15.20 13.11
CA ILE A 149 -16.58 -15.92 12.32
C ILE A 149 -16.51 -17.41 12.63
N SER A 150 -17.64 -18.10 12.59
CA SER A 150 -17.77 -19.56 12.76
C SER A 150 -18.07 -20.22 11.43
#